data_b55fbb811dff165bcaa2ed542dd8cf82
#
_entry.id   b55fbb811dff165bcaa2ed542dd8cf82
#
_cell.length_a   1.000
_cell.length_b   1.000
_cell.length_c   1.000
_cell.angle_alpha   90.00
_cell.angle_beta   90.00
_cell.angle_gamma   90.00
#
_symmetry.space_group_name_H-M   'P 1'
#
loop_
_entity.id
_entity.type
_entity.pdbx_description
1 polymer ?
#
loop_
_entity_poly.entity_id
_entity_poly.type
_entity_poly.pdbx_seq_one_letter_code
_entity_poly.pdbx_strand_id
1 'polypeptide(L)'
;MAMDRDQVLRDAAALLSRKSTATMDEVARAAGIGRATLHRHFAGRDALVRALEDLGIREFEVAFDNARLGEGTAVEALRRLVAEAEPNAELLAFLVTENQLFEGDEVNEGWARLDARVIALFRRGQEEGDIRIDLSPAWLTEALYGLIGSCAWAVMDGRVAAKDFQYMIIELLLGGVRRSVEK
;
A
#
# COMPACT_ATOMS: atom_id res chain seq x y z
N MET A 1 7.21 13.64 -26.97
CA MET A 1 7.21 12.47 -26.06
C MET A 1 5.79 12.32 -25.54
N ALA A 2 5.17 11.15 -25.68
CA ALA A 2 3.87 10.91 -25.08
C ALA A 2 4.04 10.94 -23.56
N MET A 3 3.08 11.57 -22.85
CA MET A 3 3.05 11.60 -21.39
C MET A 3 2.80 10.18 -20.88
N ASP A 4 3.68 9.68 -20.05
CA ASP A 4 3.43 8.46 -19.28
C ASP A 4 2.47 8.79 -18.13
N ARG A 5 1.21 8.35 -18.27
CA ARG A 5 0.14 8.65 -17.31
C ARG A 5 0.43 8.04 -15.95
N ASP A 6 0.98 6.82 -15.90
CA ASP A 6 1.27 6.15 -14.64
C ASP A 6 2.47 6.78 -13.93
N GLN A 7 3.45 7.31 -14.66
CA GLN A 7 4.54 8.09 -14.07
C GLN A 7 4.02 9.39 -13.45
N VAL A 8 3.13 10.10 -14.12
CA VAL A 8 2.49 11.30 -13.55
C VAL A 8 1.72 10.99 -12.27
N LEU A 9 1.04 9.85 -12.21
CA LEU A 9 0.35 9.40 -11.00
C LEU A 9 1.33 9.04 -9.87
N ARG A 10 2.45 8.38 -10.15
CA ARG A 10 3.49 8.12 -9.14
C ARG A 10 4.09 9.40 -8.57
N ASP A 11 4.42 10.37 -9.45
CA ASP A 11 4.93 11.67 -9.01
C ASP A 11 3.90 12.44 -8.18
N ALA A 12 2.61 12.34 -8.56
CA ALA A 12 1.52 12.92 -7.79
C ALA A 12 1.39 12.26 -6.40
N ALA A 13 1.44 10.92 -6.32
CA ALA A 13 1.39 10.18 -5.05
C ALA A 13 2.53 10.59 -4.12
N ALA A 14 3.76 10.64 -4.63
CA ALA A 14 4.95 11.06 -3.87
C ALA A 14 4.83 12.50 -3.33
N LEU A 15 4.27 13.42 -4.10
CA LEU A 15 3.99 14.78 -3.62
C LEU A 15 2.88 14.80 -2.57
N LEU A 16 1.76 14.14 -2.85
CA LEU A 16 0.55 14.16 -2.00
C LEU A 16 0.78 13.46 -0.67
N SER A 17 1.60 12.42 -0.62
CA SER A 17 2.02 11.76 0.63
C SER A 17 2.75 12.72 1.57
N ARG A 18 3.54 13.66 1.01
CA ARG A 18 4.28 14.66 1.79
C ARG A 18 3.48 15.92 2.09
N LYS A 19 2.58 16.27 1.18
CA LYS A 19 1.76 17.49 1.24
C LYS A 19 0.35 17.18 0.73
N SER A 20 -0.49 16.66 1.61
CA SER A 20 -1.88 16.29 1.29
C SER A 20 -2.71 17.45 0.73
N THR A 21 -2.35 18.70 1.06
CA THR A 21 -3.00 19.92 0.57
C THR A 21 -2.42 20.46 -0.73
N ALA A 22 -1.51 19.71 -1.40
CA ALA A 22 -0.91 20.18 -2.64
C ALA A 22 -1.98 20.43 -3.71
N THR A 23 -1.83 21.56 -4.40
CA THR A 23 -2.73 21.98 -5.48
C THR A 23 -2.44 21.22 -6.77
N MET A 24 -3.41 21.20 -7.71
CA MET A 24 -3.20 20.60 -9.04
C MET A 24 -2.04 21.24 -9.79
N ASP A 25 -1.76 22.53 -9.55
CA ASP A 25 -0.59 23.22 -10.14
C ASP A 25 0.74 22.72 -9.57
N GLU A 26 0.77 22.37 -8.28
CA GLU A 26 1.93 21.77 -7.64
C GLU A 26 2.14 20.35 -8.12
N VAL A 27 1.07 19.59 -8.30
CA VAL A 27 1.12 18.25 -8.90
C VAL A 27 1.67 18.31 -10.33
N ALA A 28 1.17 19.23 -11.17
CA ALA A 28 1.66 19.39 -12.53
C ALA A 28 3.17 19.69 -12.56
N ARG A 29 3.65 20.57 -11.66
CA ARG A 29 5.09 20.89 -11.53
C ARG A 29 5.90 19.69 -11.05
N ALA A 30 5.41 18.94 -10.07
CA ALA A 30 6.10 17.75 -9.57
C ALA A 30 6.25 16.68 -10.66
N ALA A 31 5.20 16.48 -11.47
CA ALA A 31 5.21 15.55 -12.59
C ALA A 31 5.92 16.11 -13.86
N GLY A 32 6.49 17.30 -13.80
CA GLY A 32 7.20 17.91 -14.94
C GLY A 32 6.33 18.21 -16.17
N ILE A 33 4.99 18.39 -15.98
CA ILE A 33 4.05 18.67 -17.06
C ILE A 33 3.36 20.02 -16.88
N GLY A 34 2.80 20.54 -17.98
CA GLY A 34 2.00 21.76 -17.93
C GLY A 34 0.63 21.56 -17.25
N ARG A 35 0.15 22.59 -16.52
CA ARG A 35 -1.18 22.60 -15.90
C ARG A 35 -2.30 22.18 -16.86
N ALA A 36 -2.33 22.73 -18.07
CA ALA A 36 -3.32 22.40 -19.09
C ALA A 36 -3.28 20.91 -19.49
N THR A 37 -2.09 20.33 -19.51
CA THR A 37 -1.90 18.89 -19.78
C THR A 37 -2.47 18.07 -18.64
N LEU A 38 -2.17 18.40 -17.38
CA LEU A 38 -2.72 17.70 -16.22
C LEU A 38 -4.26 17.78 -16.20
N HIS A 39 -4.82 18.97 -16.39
CA HIS A 39 -6.29 19.18 -16.40
C HIS A 39 -7.01 18.46 -17.54
N ARG A 40 -6.35 18.23 -18.68
CA ARG A 40 -6.92 17.42 -19.77
C ARG A 40 -7.06 15.96 -19.40
N HIS A 41 -6.18 15.44 -18.53
CA HIS A 41 -6.18 14.04 -18.09
C HIS A 41 -6.95 13.80 -16.80
N PHE A 42 -6.99 14.79 -15.90
CA PHE A 42 -7.67 14.72 -14.63
C PHE A 42 -8.46 16.02 -14.43
N ALA A 43 -9.80 15.92 -14.48
CA ALA A 43 -10.70 17.07 -14.41
C ALA A 43 -10.61 17.88 -13.10
N GLY A 44 -9.96 17.33 -12.08
CA GLY A 44 -9.75 17.94 -10.77
C GLY A 44 -9.13 16.96 -9.80
N ARG A 45 -9.07 17.34 -8.51
CA ARG A 45 -8.47 16.51 -7.46
C ARG A 45 -9.14 15.15 -7.33
N ASP A 46 -10.49 15.12 -7.32
CA ASP A 46 -11.24 13.87 -7.15
C ASP A 46 -10.97 12.87 -8.29
N ALA A 47 -10.84 13.38 -9.52
CA ALA A 47 -10.49 12.54 -10.68
C ALA A 47 -9.04 12.03 -10.59
N LEU A 48 -8.13 12.81 -10.03
CA LEU A 48 -6.75 12.41 -9.77
C LEU A 48 -6.69 11.35 -8.68
N VAL A 49 -7.40 11.54 -7.57
CA VAL A 49 -7.44 10.59 -6.43
C VAL A 49 -8.01 9.25 -6.88
N ARG A 50 -9.12 9.24 -7.61
CA ARG A 50 -9.66 8.00 -8.20
C ARG A 50 -8.68 7.31 -9.14
N ALA A 51 -7.94 8.06 -9.95
CA ALA A 51 -6.94 7.48 -10.83
C ALA A 51 -5.73 6.92 -10.06
N LEU A 52 -5.37 7.51 -8.92
CA LEU A 52 -4.35 7.00 -8.00
C LEU A 52 -4.82 5.71 -7.31
N GLU A 53 -6.08 5.65 -6.91
CA GLU A 53 -6.70 4.44 -6.38
C GLU A 53 -6.68 3.29 -7.39
N ASP A 54 -7.13 3.55 -8.61
CA ASP A 54 -7.10 2.56 -9.70
C ASP A 54 -5.68 2.07 -9.99
N LEU A 55 -4.68 2.98 -9.97
CA LEU A 55 -3.28 2.61 -10.11
C LEU A 55 -2.84 1.70 -8.96
N GLY A 56 -3.17 2.09 -7.73
CA GLY A 56 -2.82 1.32 -6.52
C GLY A 56 -3.37 -0.09 -6.58
N ILE A 57 -4.66 -0.26 -6.91
CA ILE A 57 -5.29 -1.58 -7.03
C ILE A 57 -4.53 -2.44 -8.06
N ARG A 58 -4.25 -1.91 -9.25
CA ARG A 58 -3.53 -2.65 -10.30
C ARG A 58 -2.12 -3.07 -9.86
N GLU A 59 -1.36 -2.14 -9.27
CA GLU A 59 0.01 -2.41 -8.82
C GLU A 59 0.03 -3.44 -7.68
N PHE A 60 -0.92 -3.37 -6.75
CA PHE A 60 -1.02 -4.34 -5.67
C PHE A 60 -1.56 -5.69 -6.13
N GLU A 61 -2.46 -5.76 -7.11
CA GLU A 61 -2.85 -7.03 -7.73
C GLU A 61 -1.62 -7.74 -8.32
N VAL A 62 -0.77 -7.02 -9.05
CA VAL A 62 0.49 -7.56 -9.59
C VAL A 62 1.45 -8.00 -8.48
N ALA A 63 1.65 -7.17 -7.44
CA ALA A 63 2.50 -7.49 -6.30
C ALA A 63 2.02 -8.76 -5.57
N PHE A 64 0.72 -8.92 -5.38
CA PHE A 64 0.13 -10.08 -4.72
C PHE A 64 0.26 -11.36 -5.56
N ASP A 65 0.16 -11.24 -6.88
CA ASP A 65 0.36 -12.37 -7.80
C ASP A 65 1.83 -12.82 -7.78
N ASN A 66 2.77 -11.87 -7.83
CA ASN A 66 4.20 -12.12 -7.72
C ASN A 66 4.56 -12.75 -6.37
N ALA A 67 3.93 -12.31 -5.28
CA ALA A 67 4.16 -12.84 -3.93
C ALA A 67 3.70 -14.29 -3.76
N ARG A 68 2.88 -14.82 -4.69
CA ARG A 68 2.41 -16.22 -4.69
C ARG A 68 1.91 -16.64 -3.31
N LEU A 69 0.88 -15.93 -2.84
CA LEU A 69 0.39 -16.05 -1.45
C LEU A 69 -0.03 -17.48 -1.04
N GLY A 70 -0.31 -18.36 -2.02
CA GLY A 70 -0.67 -19.76 -1.79
C GLY A 70 0.50 -20.72 -1.61
N GLU A 71 1.76 -20.28 -1.85
CA GLU A 71 2.93 -21.16 -1.83
C GLU A 71 3.74 -21.00 -0.53
N GLY A 72 4.27 -22.12 -0.04
CA GLY A 72 5.04 -22.19 1.21
C GLY A 72 4.19 -21.89 2.44
N THR A 73 4.84 -21.61 3.58
CA THR A 73 4.15 -21.22 4.81
C THR A 73 3.56 -19.81 4.70
N ALA A 74 2.58 -19.50 5.56
CA ALA A 74 2.01 -18.16 5.62
C ALA A 74 3.06 -17.09 5.97
N VAL A 75 4.01 -17.42 6.83
CA VAL A 75 5.12 -16.52 7.20
C VAL A 75 6.03 -16.22 6.00
N GLU A 76 6.36 -17.23 5.19
CA GLU A 76 7.13 -17.03 3.96
C GLU A 76 6.37 -16.19 2.94
N ALA A 77 5.08 -16.43 2.79
CA ALA A 77 4.21 -15.66 1.90
C ALA A 77 4.10 -14.20 2.35
N LEU A 78 3.99 -13.91 3.67
CA LEU A 78 4.02 -12.55 4.22
C LEU A 78 5.33 -11.83 3.90
N ARG A 79 6.48 -12.52 4.00
CA ARG A 79 7.78 -11.94 3.64
C ARG A 79 7.84 -11.55 2.17
N ARG A 80 7.35 -12.43 1.28
CA ARG A 80 7.28 -12.12 -0.16
C ARG A 80 6.33 -10.97 -0.44
N LEU A 81 5.17 -10.95 0.22
CA LEU A 81 4.19 -9.87 0.05
C LEU A 81 4.77 -8.50 0.40
N VAL A 82 5.49 -8.39 1.53
CA VAL A 82 6.13 -7.13 1.94
C VAL A 82 7.22 -6.73 0.94
N ALA A 83 7.99 -7.69 0.42
CA ALA A 83 9.00 -7.42 -0.59
C ALA A 83 8.40 -6.90 -1.90
N GLU A 84 7.31 -7.51 -2.38
CA GLU A 84 6.61 -7.10 -3.61
C GLU A 84 5.82 -5.78 -3.43
N ALA A 85 5.43 -5.44 -2.19
CA ALA A 85 4.75 -4.18 -1.90
C ALA A 85 5.72 -2.98 -1.82
N GLU A 86 7.00 -3.19 -1.54
CA GLU A 86 8.00 -2.12 -1.35
C GLU A 86 8.04 -1.10 -2.50
N PRO A 87 8.06 -1.49 -3.80
CA PRO A 87 8.11 -0.53 -4.91
C PRO A 87 6.93 0.44 -4.94
N ASN A 88 5.79 0.04 -4.37
CA ASN A 88 4.54 0.80 -4.37
C ASN A 88 4.17 1.36 -2.98
N ALA A 89 5.10 1.30 -2.02
CA ALA A 89 4.84 1.66 -0.64
C ALA A 89 4.47 3.16 -0.46
N GLU A 90 5.04 4.06 -1.27
CA GLU A 90 4.69 5.49 -1.25
C GLU A 90 3.24 5.72 -1.72
N LEU A 91 2.81 4.98 -2.75
CA LEU A 91 1.43 5.03 -3.23
C LEU A 91 0.46 4.51 -2.16
N LEU A 92 0.79 3.39 -1.49
CA LEU A 92 0.00 2.88 -0.38
C LEU A 92 -0.06 3.88 0.79
N ALA A 93 1.09 4.49 1.16
CA ALA A 93 1.14 5.51 2.20
C ALA A 93 0.19 6.68 1.92
N PHE A 94 0.08 7.10 0.67
CA PHE A 94 -0.91 8.10 0.26
C PHE A 94 -2.33 7.55 0.40
N LEU A 95 -2.62 6.38 -0.17
CA LEU A 95 -3.97 5.82 -0.24
C LEU A 95 -4.57 5.53 1.15
N VAL A 96 -3.78 5.02 2.10
CA VAL A 96 -4.27 4.76 3.47
C VAL A 96 -4.55 6.04 4.28
N THR A 97 -4.08 7.20 3.83
CA THR A 97 -4.31 8.49 4.49
C THR A 97 -5.32 9.38 3.75
N GLU A 98 -5.74 8.99 2.56
CA GLU A 98 -6.66 9.81 1.76
C GLU A 98 -8.12 9.54 2.16
N ASN A 99 -8.69 10.47 2.93
CA ASN A 99 -10.04 10.33 3.47
C ASN A 99 -11.13 10.27 2.39
N GLN A 100 -10.91 10.82 1.19
CA GLN A 100 -11.90 10.81 0.10
C GLN A 100 -12.23 9.41 -0.40
N LEU A 101 -11.31 8.44 -0.21
CA LEU A 101 -11.54 7.03 -0.58
C LEU A 101 -12.54 6.33 0.36
N PHE A 102 -12.78 6.92 1.53
CA PHE A 102 -13.69 6.40 2.56
C PHE A 102 -15.00 7.19 2.65
N GLU A 103 -15.15 8.25 1.85
CA GLU A 103 -16.37 9.06 1.76
C GLU A 103 -17.30 8.48 0.68
N GLY A 104 -18.08 7.46 1.03
CA GLY A 104 -19.09 6.87 0.15
C GLY A 104 -19.55 5.51 0.63
N ASP A 105 -20.75 5.12 0.20
CA ASP A 105 -21.35 3.81 0.56
C ASP A 105 -20.77 2.64 -0.26
N GLU A 106 -19.92 2.91 -1.26
CA GLU A 106 -19.34 1.89 -2.15
C GLU A 106 -17.84 1.72 -1.86
N VAL A 107 -17.52 0.64 -1.15
CA VAL A 107 -16.12 0.15 -1.07
C VAL A 107 -15.70 -0.29 -2.47
N ASN A 108 -14.59 0.23 -2.98
CA ASN A 108 -14.06 -0.20 -4.27
C ASN A 108 -13.80 -1.72 -4.25
N GLU A 109 -14.48 -2.46 -5.14
CA GLU A 109 -14.37 -3.92 -5.20
C GLU A 109 -12.92 -4.42 -5.35
N GLY A 110 -12.04 -3.62 -5.94
CA GLY A 110 -10.61 -3.91 -6.04
C GLY A 110 -9.96 -4.05 -4.68
N TRP A 111 -10.20 -3.10 -3.78
CA TRP A 111 -9.70 -3.18 -2.40
C TRP A 111 -10.28 -4.36 -1.65
N ALA A 112 -11.59 -4.59 -1.76
CA ALA A 112 -12.23 -5.73 -1.12
C ALA A 112 -11.61 -7.08 -1.56
N ARG A 113 -11.21 -7.21 -2.83
CA ARG A 113 -10.51 -8.41 -3.33
C ARG A 113 -9.10 -8.54 -2.73
N LEU A 114 -8.33 -7.45 -2.66
CA LEU A 114 -7.01 -7.45 -2.06
C LEU A 114 -7.07 -7.80 -0.57
N ASP A 115 -7.98 -7.17 0.17
CA ASP A 115 -8.20 -7.45 1.59
C ASP A 115 -8.56 -8.91 1.83
N ALA A 116 -9.46 -9.48 1.03
CA ALA A 116 -9.83 -10.88 1.14
C ALA A 116 -8.63 -11.83 0.99
N ARG A 117 -7.67 -11.49 0.09
CA ARG A 117 -6.44 -12.28 -0.11
C ARG A 117 -5.52 -12.23 1.13
N VAL A 118 -5.34 -11.04 1.73
CA VAL A 118 -4.49 -10.88 2.93
C VAL A 118 -5.15 -11.50 4.15
N ILE A 119 -6.47 -11.31 4.32
CA ILE A 119 -7.26 -11.97 5.38
C ILE A 119 -7.12 -13.48 5.29
N ALA A 120 -7.23 -14.06 4.09
CA ALA A 120 -7.06 -15.50 3.87
C ALA A 120 -5.63 -15.96 4.22
N LEU A 121 -4.61 -15.16 3.90
CA LEU A 121 -3.22 -15.45 4.26
C LEU A 121 -3.01 -15.49 5.78
N PHE A 122 -3.53 -14.50 6.52
CA PHE A 122 -3.45 -14.50 7.98
C PHE A 122 -4.23 -15.65 8.62
N ARG A 123 -5.42 -15.97 8.09
CA ARG A 123 -6.21 -17.14 8.55
C ARG A 123 -5.42 -18.43 8.37
N ARG A 124 -4.79 -18.62 7.20
CA ARG A 124 -3.93 -19.79 6.96
C ARG A 124 -2.78 -19.86 7.97
N GLY A 125 -2.10 -18.75 8.27
CA GLY A 125 -1.05 -18.74 9.27
C GLY A 125 -1.53 -19.07 10.70
N GLN A 126 -2.78 -18.74 11.03
CA GLN A 126 -3.43 -19.17 12.28
C GLN A 126 -3.72 -20.69 12.27
N GLU A 127 -4.18 -21.23 11.17
CA GLU A 127 -4.42 -22.67 10.97
C GLU A 127 -3.12 -23.47 10.99
N GLU A 128 -2.04 -22.93 10.42
CA GLU A 128 -0.68 -23.51 10.48
C GLU A 128 -0.08 -23.46 11.90
N GLY A 129 -0.62 -22.61 12.79
CA GLY A 129 -0.17 -22.44 14.17
C GLY A 129 1.01 -21.46 14.34
N ASP A 130 1.43 -20.79 13.27
CA ASP A 130 2.52 -19.82 13.28
C ASP A 130 2.07 -18.42 13.73
N ILE A 131 0.80 -18.09 13.52
CA ILE A 131 0.19 -16.81 13.86
C ILE A 131 -0.81 -17.00 15.00
N ARG A 132 -0.80 -16.06 15.94
CA ARG A 132 -1.70 -16.04 17.10
C ARG A 132 -3.17 -15.92 16.68
N ILE A 133 -4.06 -16.63 17.37
CA ILE A 133 -5.48 -16.71 17.02
C ILE A 133 -6.37 -15.70 17.75
N ASP A 134 -5.84 -14.99 18.74
CA ASP A 134 -6.58 -14.00 19.54
C ASP A 134 -6.71 -12.62 18.85
N LEU A 135 -6.02 -12.42 17.72
CA LEU A 135 -6.20 -11.26 16.84
C LEU A 135 -6.94 -11.69 15.58
N SER A 136 -7.95 -10.93 15.17
CA SER A 136 -8.68 -11.24 13.95
C SER A 136 -7.82 -11.06 12.70
N PRO A 137 -7.95 -11.91 11.66
CA PRO A 137 -7.24 -11.73 10.38
C PRO A 137 -7.48 -10.36 9.74
N ALA A 138 -8.69 -9.79 9.88
CA ALA A 138 -9.00 -8.45 9.40
C ALA A 138 -8.16 -7.39 10.09
N TRP A 139 -8.04 -7.43 11.43
CA TRP A 139 -7.18 -6.50 12.16
C TRP A 139 -5.70 -6.64 11.78
N LEU A 140 -5.23 -7.86 11.57
CA LEU A 140 -3.85 -8.11 11.13
C LEU A 140 -3.59 -7.54 9.72
N THR A 141 -4.60 -7.55 8.86
CA THR A 141 -4.55 -6.92 7.52
C THR A 141 -4.38 -5.41 7.62
N GLU A 142 -5.20 -4.74 8.44
CA GLU A 142 -5.07 -3.31 8.71
C GLU A 142 -3.71 -2.95 9.31
N ALA A 143 -3.23 -3.76 10.26
CA ALA A 143 -1.92 -3.58 10.87
C ALA A 143 -0.79 -3.70 9.84
N LEU A 144 -0.86 -4.65 8.91
CA LEU A 144 0.11 -4.82 7.83
C LEU A 144 0.15 -3.58 6.92
N TYR A 145 -1.00 -3.11 6.44
CA TYR A 145 -1.09 -1.91 5.59
C TYR A 145 -0.56 -0.67 6.32
N GLY A 146 -0.95 -0.50 7.59
CA GLY A 146 -0.45 0.58 8.44
C GLY A 146 1.06 0.55 8.63
N LEU A 147 1.66 -0.64 8.81
CA LEU A 147 3.11 -0.80 8.92
C LEU A 147 3.83 -0.48 7.61
N ILE A 148 3.31 -0.94 6.46
CA ILE A 148 3.89 -0.64 5.14
C ILE A 148 3.85 0.88 4.89
N GLY A 149 2.70 1.52 5.09
CA GLY A 149 2.55 2.96 4.90
C GLY A 149 3.42 3.78 5.85
N SER A 150 3.47 3.43 7.14
CA SER A 150 4.30 4.11 8.14
C SER A 150 5.79 3.94 7.88
N CYS A 151 6.22 2.76 7.42
CA CYS A 151 7.62 2.51 7.05
C CYS A 151 8.01 3.30 5.80
N ALA A 152 7.15 3.35 4.77
CA ALA A 152 7.36 4.18 3.59
C ALA A 152 7.55 5.66 3.97
N TRP A 153 6.70 6.18 4.85
CA TRP A 153 6.82 7.52 5.39
C TRP A 153 8.15 7.75 6.12
N ALA A 154 8.57 6.79 6.94
CA ALA A 154 9.83 6.88 7.67
C ALA A 154 11.05 6.84 6.73
N VAL A 155 10.98 6.09 5.62
CA VAL A 155 12.02 6.08 4.58
C VAL A 155 12.07 7.42 3.84
N MET A 156 10.91 7.95 3.43
CA MET A 156 10.84 9.26 2.76
C MET A 156 11.40 10.41 3.60
N ASP A 157 11.20 10.33 4.93
CA ASP A 157 11.72 11.31 5.90
C ASP A 157 13.19 11.06 6.31
N GLY A 158 13.83 10.02 5.77
CA GLY A 158 15.20 9.65 6.12
C GLY A 158 15.40 9.10 7.53
N ARG A 159 14.30 8.70 8.22
CA ARG A 159 14.33 8.10 9.56
C ARG A 159 14.64 6.61 9.55
N VAL A 160 14.36 5.95 8.42
CA VAL A 160 14.68 4.54 8.17
C VAL A 160 15.41 4.46 6.82
N ALA A 161 16.45 3.64 6.72
CA ALA A 161 17.11 3.43 5.44
C ALA A 161 16.23 2.54 4.54
N ALA A 162 16.14 2.87 3.24
CA ALA A 162 15.30 2.12 2.29
C ALA A 162 15.61 0.61 2.30
N LYS A 163 16.89 0.23 2.41
CA LYS A 163 17.32 -1.19 2.50
C LYS A 163 16.76 -1.96 3.70
N ASP A 164 16.31 -1.25 4.74
CA ASP A 164 15.79 -1.85 5.98
C ASP A 164 14.27 -1.95 5.97
N PHE A 165 13.59 -1.49 4.90
CA PHE A 165 12.13 -1.44 4.79
C PHE A 165 11.47 -2.78 5.11
N GLN A 166 11.86 -3.84 4.39
CA GLN A 166 11.29 -5.18 4.58
C GLN A 166 11.58 -5.71 5.98
N TYR A 167 12.82 -5.55 6.45
CA TYR A 167 13.25 -6.02 7.76
C TYR A 167 12.41 -5.39 8.87
N MET A 168 12.26 -4.07 8.88
CA MET A 168 11.51 -3.34 9.91
C MET A 168 10.06 -3.79 9.99
N ILE A 169 9.39 -3.94 8.84
CA ILE A 169 7.99 -4.37 8.80
C ILE A 169 7.86 -5.81 9.30
N ILE A 170 8.67 -6.72 8.77
CA ILE A 170 8.58 -8.15 9.06
C ILE A 170 8.91 -8.45 10.52
N GLU A 171 9.97 -7.86 11.07
CA GLU A 171 10.33 -8.11 12.47
C GLU A 171 9.29 -7.55 13.43
N LEU A 172 8.76 -6.36 13.16
CA LEU A 172 7.72 -5.78 13.99
C LEU A 172 6.40 -6.56 13.89
N LEU A 173 5.98 -6.91 12.67
CA LEU A 173 4.75 -7.67 12.44
C LEU A 173 4.85 -9.05 13.09
N LEU A 174 5.86 -9.84 12.71
CA LEU A 174 6.00 -11.21 13.20
C LEU A 174 6.32 -11.27 14.69
N GLY A 175 7.07 -10.30 15.24
CA GLY A 175 7.30 -10.19 16.68
C GLY A 175 6.01 -9.98 17.48
N GLY A 176 5.02 -9.26 16.88
CA GLY A 176 3.70 -9.04 17.49
C GLY A 176 2.67 -10.13 17.24
N VAL A 177 2.76 -10.88 16.13
CA VAL A 177 1.72 -11.82 15.70
C VAL A 177 2.09 -13.30 15.84
N ARG A 178 3.35 -13.62 16.09
CA ARG A 178 3.76 -15.00 16.36
C ARG A 178 3.08 -15.53 17.61
N ARG A 179 2.67 -16.78 17.56
CA ARG A 179 2.20 -17.49 18.75
C ARG A 179 3.35 -17.61 19.75
N SER A 180 3.13 -17.13 20.99
CA SER A 180 4.05 -17.40 22.09
C SER A 180 4.04 -18.90 22.38
N VAL A 181 5.18 -19.55 22.20
CA VAL A 181 5.36 -20.91 22.72
C VAL A 181 5.62 -20.72 24.20
N GLU A 182 4.58 -20.96 25.02
CA GLU A 182 4.80 -21.07 26.48
C GLU A 182 5.85 -22.17 26.70
N LYS A 183 6.95 -21.79 27.38
CA LYS A 183 7.99 -22.72 27.80
C LYS A 183 7.54 -23.49 29.03
#